data_965fb6f7629e6de4cbcebbdaeb4dc460
#
_entry.id   965fb6f7629e6de4cbcebbdaeb4dc460
#
_cell.length_a   1.000
_cell.length_b   1.000
_cell.length_c   1.000
_cell.angle_alpha   90.00
_cell.angle_beta   90.00
_cell.angle_gamma   90.00
#
_symmetry.space_group_name_H-M   'P 1'
#
loop_
_entity.id
_entity.type
_entity.pdbx_description
1 polymer ?
#
loop_
_entity_poly.entity_id
_entity_poly.type
_entity_poly.pdbx_seq_one_letter_code
_entity_poly.pdbx_strand_id
1 'polypeptide(L)'
;MRRNRSVVALSGGADSATLLYLAATECIDLHALSIDYGQRHIKELECAKILCDGIKVPHTIIKFDLTVFGGSPLTDKSLNVPAQSENKQSSTVVPYRNTILATLCAAYCKQYNLNTIYMGPTHEDLANYEDCRRVFYDSLQQTLRLGGTVHDLVIKVPFIDTEKKDIVHLGYTKLSVPYEKTWTCYEGGDKPCLVCDACRERITSFVLNGLQDPLVPDYDTWKRLEESIIYKD
;
A
#
# COMPACT_ATOMS: atom_id res chain seq x y z
N MET A 1 -27.50 -2.84 10.37
CA MET A 1 -26.03 -2.60 10.29
C MET A 1 -25.81 -1.19 9.75
N ARG A 2 -25.06 -0.34 10.45
CA ARG A 2 -24.65 0.97 9.89
C ARG A 2 -23.77 0.68 8.67
N ARG A 3 -24.17 1.18 7.52
CA ARG A 3 -23.39 1.04 6.29
C ARG A 3 -22.12 1.88 6.43
N ASN A 4 -20.94 1.30 6.11
CA ASN A 4 -19.65 1.96 6.29
C ASN A 4 -19.47 3.12 5.30
N ARG A 5 -19.11 4.28 5.82
CA ARG A 5 -18.66 5.45 5.05
C ARG A 5 -17.17 5.61 5.31
N SER A 6 -16.37 5.43 4.31
CA SER A 6 -14.97 5.09 4.51
C SER A 6 -14.03 5.87 3.61
N VAL A 7 -12.78 5.99 4.06
CA VAL A 7 -11.64 6.40 3.24
C VAL A 7 -10.59 5.29 3.22
N VAL A 8 -10.02 5.02 2.06
CA VAL A 8 -8.86 4.14 1.89
C VAL A 8 -7.60 4.98 1.77
N ALA A 9 -6.59 4.70 2.59
CA ALA A 9 -5.23 5.19 2.35
C ALA A 9 -4.65 4.42 1.16
N LEU A 10 -4.55 5.08 0.00
CA LEU A 10 -4.21 4.47 -1.27
C LEU A 10 -2.84 4.91 -1.76
N SER A 11 -1.89 3.99 -1.87
CA SER A 11 -0.60 4.27 -2.48
C SER A 11 -0.60 4.11 -4.00
N GLY A 12 -1.38 3.19 -4.55
CA GLY A 12 -1.35 2.77 -5.96
C GLY A 12 -0.53 1.50 -6.20
N GLY A 13 0.06 0.92 -5.14
CA GLY A 13 0.68 -0.40 -5.14
C GLY A 13 -0.34 -1.54 -5.16
N ALA A 14 0.12 -2.78 -5.39
CA ALA A 14 -0.73 -3.95 -5.54
C ALA A 14 -1.63 -4.20 -4.32
N ASP A 15 -1.06 -4.12 -3.10
CA ASP A 15 -1.78 -4.41 -1.86
C ASP A 15 -2.85 -3.34 -1.60
N SER A 16 -2.51 -2.05 -1.75
CA SER A 16 -3.45 -0.94 -1.57
C SER A 16 -4.54 -0.91 -2.65
N ALA A 17 -4.23 -1.34 -3.88
CA ALA A 17 -5.23 -1.53 -4.93
C ALA A 17 -6.22 -2.63 -4.56
N THR A 18 -5.73 -3.78 -4.07
CA THR A 18 -6.60 -4.86 -3.59
C THR A 18 -7.47 -4.40 -2.41
N LEU A 19 -6.90 -3.59 -1.50
CA LEU A 19 -7.65 -2.98 -0.40
C LEU A 19 -8.75 -2.04 -0.88
N LEU A 20 -8.48 -1.21 -1.88
CA LEU A 20 -9.46 -0.32 -2.48
C LEU A 20 -10.64 -1.11 -3.06
N TYR A 21 -10.37 -2.15 -3.83
CA TYR A 21 -11.39 -3.00 -4.43
C TYR A 21 -12.17 -3.81 -3.38
N LEU A 22 -11.51 -4.30 -2.33
CA LEU A 22 -12.19 -4.93 -1.19
C LEU A 22 -13.14 -3.95 -0.50
N ALA A 23 -12.66 -2.75 -0.16
CA ALA A 23 -13.47 -1.73 0.49
C ALA A 23 -14.67 -1.32 -0.38
N ALA A 24 -14.53 -1.30 -1.70
CA ALA A 24 -15.61 -1.00 -2.63
C ALA A 24 -16.75 -2.03 -2.57
N THR A 25 -16.48 -3.28 -2.17
CA THR A 25 -17.54 -4.28 -1.95
C THR A 25 -18.28 -4.12 -0.63
N GLU A 26 -17.65 -3.46 0.37
CA GLU A 26 -18.17 -3.35 1.75
C GLU A 26 -18.82 -2.00 2.07
N CYS A 27 -18.45 -0.94 1.33
CA CYS A 27 -18.82 0.43 1.67
C CYS A 27 -19.92 0.96 0.76
N ILE A 28 -20.78 1.84 1.33
CA ILE A 28 -21.80 2.56 0.55
C ILE A 28 -21.31 3.92 0.07
N ASP A 29 -20.32 4.45 0.77
CA ASP A 29 -19.69 5.72 0.48
C ASP A 29 -18.19 5.52 0.71
N LEU A 30 -17.44 5.43 -0.36
CA LEU A 30 -16.01 5.16 -0.35
C LEU A 30 -15.27 6.29 -1.01
N HIS A 31 -14.25 6.80 -0.32
CA HIS A 31 -13.28 7.76 -0.82
C HIS A 31 -11.89 7.14 -0.81
N ALA A 32 -10.99 7.66 -1.62
CA ALA A 32 -9.57 7.31 -1.58
C ALA A 32 -8.73 8.56 -1.28
N LEU A 33 -7.73 8.40 -0.42
CA LEU A 33 -6.78 9.43 -0.07
C LEU A 33 -5.36 8.93 -0.34
N SER A 34 -4.65 9.61 -1.23
CA SER A 34 -3.23 9.42 -1.47
C SER A 34 -2.44 10.58 -0.90
N ILE A 35 -1.20 10.30 -0.49
CA ILE A 35 -0.34 11.32 0.08
C ILE A 35 0.95 11.38 -0.75
N ASP A 36 1.16 12.56 -1.36
CA ASP A 36 2.43 12.94 -1.95
C ASP A 36 3.32 13.47 -0.82
N TYR A 37 4.20 12.59 -0.30
CA TYR A 37 5.12 12.94 0.79
C TYR A 37 6.56 13.18 0.31
N GLY A 38 6.74 13.37 -1.01
CA GLY A 38 8.04 13.53 -1.64
C GLY A 38 8.71 12.19 -1.95
N GLN A 39 7.95 11.10 -2.06
CA GLN A 39 8.46 9.79 -2.40
C GLN A 39 9.13 9.74 -3.78
N ARG A 40 10.18 8.94 -3.89
CA ARG A 40 10.94 8.76 -5.13
C ARG A 40 10.05 8.26 -6.29
N HIS A 41 9.13 7.35 -6.01
CA HIS A 41 8.28 6.64 -6.96
C HIS A 41 6.90 7.27 -7.12
N ILE A 42 6.86 8.53 -7.53
CA ILE A 42 5.62 9.31 -7.71
C ILE A 42 4.61 8.69 -8.69
N LYS A 43 5.08 7.78 -9.56
CA LYS A 43 4.24 7.02 -10.51
C LYS A 43 3.11 6.24 -9.83
N GLU A 44 3.28 5.85 -8.57
CA GLU A 44 2.23 5.19 -7.80
C GLU A 44 0.98 6.08 -7.64
N LEU A 45 1.15 7.40 -7.55
CA LEU A 45 0.01 8.35 -7.43
C LEU A 45 -0.81 8.42 -8.72
N GLU A 46 -0.15 8.28 -9.88
CA GLU A 46 -0.83 8.17 -11.18
C GLU A 46 -1.63 6.87 -11.27
N CYS A 47 -1.04 5.77 -10.80
CA CYS A 47 -1.71 4.47 -10.70
C CYS A 47 -2.92 4.56 -9.76
N ALA A 48 -2.78 5.17 -8.59
CA ALA A 48 -3.88 5.39 -7.65
C ALA A 48 -5.05 6.13 -8.29
N LYS A 49 -4.76 7.18 -9.07
CA LYS A 49 -5.78 7.92 -9.80
C LYS A 49 -6.50 7.03 -10.83
N ILE A 50 -5.75 6.29 -11.65
CA ILE A 50 -6.31 5.39 -12.67
C ILE A 50 -7.23 4.33 -12.03
N LEU A 51 -6.81 3.75 -10.90
CA LEU A 51 -7.60 2.76 -10.16
C LEU A 51 -8.92 3.36 -9.67
N CYS A 52 -8.88 4.54 -9.06
CA CYS A 52 -10.07 5.23 -8.57
C CYS A 52 -11.03 5.62 -9.69
N ASP A 53 -10.51 6.16 -10.80
CA ASP A 53 -11.31 6.53 -11.97
C ASP A 53 -12.02 5.29 -12.56
N GLY A 54 -11.35 4.12 -12.55
CA GLY A 54 -11.89 2.86 -13.05
C GLY A 54 -13.13 2.37 -12.31
N ILE A 55 -13.21 2.61 -11.00
CA ILE A 55 -14.37 2.21 -10.16
C ILE A 55 -15.17 3.39 -9.64
N LYS A 56 -14.91 4.60 -10.14
CA LYS A 56 -15.62 5.85 -9.83
C LYS A 56 -15.60 6.22 -8.35
N VAL A 57 -14.48 5.96 -7.67
CA VAL A 57 -14.25 6.37 -6.29
C VAL A 57 -13.64 7.77 -6.26
N PRO A 58 -14.21 8.75 -5.52
CA PRO A 58 -13.61 10.05 -5.32
C PRO A 58 -12.19 9.93 -4.76
N HIS A 59 -11.21 10.56 -5.42
CA HIS A 59 -9.81 10.48 -5.08
C HIS A 59 -9.24 11.87 -4.76
N THR A 60 -8.57 11.99 -3.62
CA THR A 60 -7.88 13.21 -3.22
C THR A 60 -6.40 12.90 -2.99
N ILE A 61 -5.52 13.78 -3.49
CA ILE A 61 -4.08 13.71 -3.22
C ILE A 61 -3.72 14.89 -2.32
N ILE A 62 -3.17 14.59 -1.14
CA ILE A 62 -2.63 15.59 -0.21
C ILE A 62 -1.11 15.64 -0.38
N LYS A 63 -0.56 16.84 -0.49
CA LYS A 63 0.88 17.07 -0.44
C LYS A 63 1.32 17.33 1.00
N PHE A 64 2.23 16.50 1.50
CA PHE A 64 2.77 16.62 2.84
C PHE A 64 4.25 16.18 2.82
N ASP A 65 5.17 17.12 2.68
CA ASP A 65 6.58 16.87 2.46
C ASP A 65 7.27 16.25 3.68
N LEU A 66 7.68 14.97 3.57
CA LEU A 66 8.47 14.24 4.57
C LEU A 66 9.97 14.19 4.21
N THR A 67 10.38 14.75 3.08
CA THR A 67 11.80 14.77 2.68
C THR A 67 12.64 15.59 3.64
N VAL A 68 12.04 16.54 4.33
CA VAL A 68 12.67 17.40 5.34
C VAL A 68 13.30 16.61 6.50
N PHE A 69 12.85 15.38 6.76
CA PHE A 69 13.38 14.54 7.83
C PHE A 69 14.57 13.69 7.37
N GLY A 70 14.79 13.53 6.07
CA GLY A 70 15.90 12.74 5.51
C GLY A 70 15.93 11.28 5.97
N GLY A 71 17.07 10.62 5.76
CA GLY A 71 17.39 9.31 6.36
C GLY A 71 16.74 8.09 5.71
N SER A 72 15.83 8.23 4.75
CA SER A 72 15.22 7.12 4.03
C SER A 72 15.48 7.22 2.53
N PRO A 73 15.93 6.14 1.87
CA PRO A 73 16.06 6.12 0.41
C PRO A 73 14.74 6.32 -0.33
N LEU A 74 13.60 6.20 0.34
CA LEU A 74 12.29 6.48 -0.26
C LEU A 74 12.00 7.99 -0.37
N THR A 75 12.63 8.82 0.46
CA THR A 75 12.44 10.27 0.49
C THR A 75 13.73 11.04 0.18
N ASP A 76 14.90 10.41 0.29
CA ASP A 76 16.19 10.99 -0.03
C ASP A 76 16.79 10.34 -1.28
N LYS A 77 16.81 11.07 -2.39
CA LYS A 77 17.31 10.60 -3.69
C LYS A 77 18.84 10.43 -3.72
N SER A 78 19.58 10.95 -2.74
CA SER A 78 21.04 10.76 -2.62
C SER A 78 21.39 9.37 -2.09
N LEU A 79 20.44 8.69 -1.42
CA LEU A 79 20.59 7.34 -0.90
C LEU A 79 20.19 6.30 -1.94
N ASN A 80 20.93 5.22 -2.06
CA ASN A 80 20.56 4.11 -2.93
C ASN A 80 19.44 3.28 -2.31
N VAL A 81 18.47 2.85 -3.12
CA VAL A 81 17.51 1.83 -2.72
C VAL A 81 18.26 0.50 -2.67
N PRO A 82 18.29 -0.20 -1.53
CA PRO A 82 19.00 -1.46 -1.45
C PRO A 82 18.38 -2.52 -2.35
N ALA A 83 19.21 -3.19 -3.14
CA ALA A 83 18.86 -4.42 -3.81
C ALA A 83 18.95 -5.53 -2.75
N GLN A 84 17.83 -6.07 -2.32
CA GLN A 84 17.68 -7.13 -1.32
C GLN A 84 18.71 -7.07 -0.19
N SER A 85 18.43 -6.41 0.89
CA SER A 85 19.35 -6.34 2.03
C SER A 85 19.33 -7.67 2.78
N GLU A 86 20.51 -8.25 3.03
CA GLU A 86 20.70 -9.35 3.99
C GLU A 86 20.28 -8.94 5.42
N ASN A 87 20.27 -7.65 5.70
CA ASN A 87 19.71 -7.03 6.89
C ASN A 87 18.44 -6.28 6.56
N LYS A 88 17.30 -6.96 6.65
CA LYS A 88 15.95 -6.43 6.41
C LYS A 88 15.53 -5.28 7.33
N GLN A 89 16.37 -4.86 8.28
CA GLN A 89 16.02 -3.80 9.21
C GLN A 89 16.32 -2.42 8.65
N SER A 90 15.26 -1.65 8.46
CA SER A 90 15.19 -0.20 8.58
C SER A 90 15.69 0.72 7.45
N SER A 91 16.28 0.24 6.36
CA SER A 91 16.79 1.20 5.36
C SER A 91 15.69 2.00 4.61
N THR A 92 14.48 1.45 4.52
CA THR A 92 13.34 2.09 3.83
C THR A 92 12.29 2.69 4.78
N VAL A 93 12.58 2.75 6.08
CA VAL A 93 11.66 3.36 7.06
C VAL A 93 11.58 4.88 6.85
N VAL A 94 10.38 5.38 6.68
CA VAL A 94 10.06 6.81 6.79
C VAL A 94 9.43 7.01 8.16
N PRO A 95 10.09 7.72 9.10
CA PRO A 95 9.66 7.81 10.49
C PRO A 95 8.22 8.29 10.62
N TYR A 96 7.42 7.56 11.44
CA TYR A 96 6.01 7.88 11.74
C TYR A 96 5.08 8.02 10.54
N ARG A 97 5.46 7.48 9.37
CA ARG A 97 4.67 7.63 8.14
C ARG A 97 3.23 7.16 8.33
N ASN A 98 3.01 5.95 8.88
CA ASN A 98 1.66 5.42 9.06
C ASN A 98 0.82 6.21 10.08
N THR A 99 1.44 6.80 11.11
CA THR A 99 0.77 7.72 12.04
C THR A 99 0.28 8.97 11.30
N ILE A 100 1.13 9.57 10.47
CA ILE A 100 0.80 10.76 9.69
C ILE A 100 -0.33 10.45 8.69
N LEU A 101 -0.20 9.34 7.95
CA LEU A 101 -1.22 8.90 6.98
C LEU A 101 -2.59 8.72 7.65
N ALA A 102 -2.63 7.98 8.77
CA ALA A 102 -3.88 7.74 9.50
C ALA A 102 -4.49 9.03 10.06
N THR A 103 -3.65 9.95 10.55
CA THR A 103 -4.12 11.25 11.08
C THR A 103 -4.71 12.12 9.98
N LEU A 104 -4.10 12.16 8.79
CA LEU A 104 -4.64 12.87 7.62
C LEU A 104 -5.95 12.24 7.15
N CYS A 105 -6.03 10.90 7.14
CA CYS A 105 -7.29 10.20 6.85
C CYS A 105 -8.38 10.53 7.88
N ALA A 106 -8.04 10.64 9.17
CA ALA A 106 -9.01 11.00 10.22
C ALA A 106 -9.54 12.44 10.03
N ALA A 107 -8.67 13.39 9.69
CA ALA A 107 -9.08 14.76 9.35
C ALA A 107 -9.99 14.77 8.11
N TYR A 108 -9.66 13.98 7.09
CA TYR A 108 -10.47 13.79 5.90
C TYR A 108 -11.84 13.20 6.23
N CYS A 109 -11.89 12.19 7.11
CA CYS A 109 -13.13 11.60 7.61
C CYS A 109 -14.06 12.67 8.19
N LYS A 110 -13.53 13.60 8.98
CA LYS A 110 -14.33 14.69 9.55
C LYS A 110 -14.93 15.58 8.48
N GLN A 111 -14.12 15.97 7.49
CA GLN A 111 -14.54 16.87 6.41
C GLN A 111 -15.67 16.28 5.56
N TYR A 112 -15.61 14.98 5.26
CA TYR A 112 -16.56 14.29 4.37
C TYR A 112 -17.60 13.46 5.14
N ASN A 113 -17.67 13.60 6.48
CA ASN A 113 -18.59 12.86 7.33
C ASN A 113 -18.47 11.34 7.17
N LEU A 114 -17.22 10.86 7.08
CA LEU A 114 -16.85 9.46 7.08
C LEU A 114 -16.44 9.04 8.49
N ASN A 115 -16.42 7.74 8.79
CA ASN A 115 -16.04 7.25 10.12
C ASN A 115 -15.15 6.00 10.10
N THR A 116 -14.74 5.56 8.91
CA THR A 116 -13.88 4.37 8.79
C THR A 116 -12.69 4.67 7.89
N ILE A 117 -11.50 4.27 8.35
CA ILE A 117 -10.24 4.36 7.60
C ILE A 117 -9.81 2.93 7.28
N TYR A 118 -9.51 2.65 6.01
CA TYR A 118 -8.85 1.42 5.58
C TYR A 118 -7.37 1.69 5.38
N MET A 119 -6.51 0.91 6.05
CA MET A 119 -5.06 0.91 5.89
C MET A 119 -4.58 -0.49 5.51
N GLY A 120 -3.53 -0.57 4.71
CA GLY A 120 -3.09 -1.80 4.07
C GLY A 120 -1.74 -2.35 4.51
N PRO A 121 -1.40 -2.42 5.84
CA PRO A 121 -0.28 -3.22 6.27
C PRO A 121 -0.57 -4.70 6.00
N THR A 122 0.50 -5.46 5.68
CA THR A 122 0.45 -6.88 5.38
C THR A 122 1.25 -7.68 6.40
N HIS A 123 1.15 -9.00 6.35
CA HIS A 123 1.92 -9.88 7.23
C HIS A 123 3.44 -9.64 7.11
N GLU A 124 3.95 -9.43 5.89
CA GLU A 124 5.37 -9.20 5.64
C GLU A 124 5.90 -7.90 6.26
N ASP A 125 5.03 -6.91 6.46
CA ASP A 125 5.39 -5.65 7.07
C ASP A 125 5.64 -5.76 8.59
N LEU A 126 5.03 -6.75 9.26
CA LEU A 126 5.08 -6.89 10.73
C LEU A 126 6.50 -7.05 11.27
N ALA A 127 7.38 -7.72 10.52
CA ALA A 127 8.74 -7.98 10.93
C ALA A 127 9.65 -6.75 10.82
N ASN A 128 9.32 -5.84 9.89
CA ASN A 128 10.19 -4.73 9.50
C ASN A 128 9.73 -3.38 10.05
N TYR A 129 8.42 -3.22 10.33
CA TYR A 129 7.82 -1.94 10.68
C TYR A 129 6.98 -2.06 11.95
N GLU A 130 7.36 -1.37 13.01
CA GLU A 130 6.63 -1.37 14.27
C GLU A 130 5.24 -0.75 14.15
N ASP A 131 5.09 0.24 13.27
CA ASP A 131 3.85 0.93 12.95
C ASP A 131 2.95 0.18 11.95
N CYS A 132 3.25 -1.10 11.69
CA CYS A 132 2.40 -2.03 10.95
C CYS A 132 1.72 -3.09 11.85
N ARG A 133 1.98 -3.08 13.16
CA ARG A 133 1.44 -4.07 14.11
C ARG A 133 0.02 -3.72 14.57
N ARG A 134 -0.80 -4.72 14.89
CA ARG A 134 -2.19 -4.53 15.35
C ARG A 134 -2.28 -3.62 16.57
N VAL A 135 -1.40 -3.83 17.58
CA VAL A 135 -1.38 -3.00 18.80
C VAL A 135 -1.16 -1.52 18.49
N PHE A 136 -0.40 -1.20 17.45
CA PHE A 136 -0.21 0.18 17.01
C PHE A 136 -1.53 0.78 16.50
N TYR A 137 -2.25 0.08 15.61
CA TYR A 137 -3.51 0.58 15.03
C TYR A 137 -4.62 0.69 16.09
N ASP A 138 -4.70 -0.26 17.03
CA ASP A 138 -5.66 -0.21 18.14
C ASP A 138 -5.41 1.02 19.03
N SER A 139 -4.13 1.28 19.37
CA SER A 139 -3.73 2.44 20.18
C SER A 139 -3.95 3.76 19.42
N LEU A 140 -3.59 3.79 18.13
CA LEU A 140 -3.78 4.97 17.29
C LEU A 140 -5.26 5.31 17.10
N GLN A 141 -6.11 4.32 16.86
CA GLN A 141 -7.55 4.49 16.79
C GLN A 141 -8.10 5.13 18.07
N GLN A 142 -7.68 4.63 19.24
CA GLN A 142 -8.07 5.17 20.52
C GLN A 142 -7.63 6.64 20.67
N THR A 143 -6.39 6.93 20.33
CA THR A 143 -5.82 8.28 20.37
C THR A 143 -6.61 9.25 19.47
N LEU A 144 -6.90 8.84 18.22
CA LEU A 144 -7.64 9.66 17.27
C LEU A 144 -9.09 9.89 17.69
N ARG A 145 -9.72 8.93 18.37
CA ARG A 145 -11.07 9.10 18.95
C ARG A 145 -11.09 10.10 20.09
N LEU A 146 -10.08 10.04 20.97
CA LEU A 146 -9.99 10.90 22.17
C LEU A 146 -9.54 12.31 21.81
N GLY A 147 -8.58 12.46 20.91
CA GLY A 147 -8.02 13.75 20.50
C GLY A 147 -8.72 14.42 19.33
N GLY A 148 -9.62 13.70 18.65
CA GLY A 148 -10.29 14.17 17.44
C GLY A 148 -11.79 14.43 17.64
N THR A 149 -12.45 14.69 16.53
CA THR A 149 -13.88 15.03 16.47
C THR A 149 -14.75 13.96 15.82
N VAL A 150 -14.18 12.82 15.43
CA VAL A 150 -14.88 11.64 14.93
C VAL A 150 -14.78 10.56 16.00
N HIS A 151 -15.69 10.59 16.98
CA HIS A 151 -15.62 9.74 18.17
C HIS A 151 -15.92 8.26 17.89
N ASP A 152 -16.60 7.95 16.80
CA ASP A 152 -16.90 6.59 16.33
C ASP A 152 -15.93 6.12 15.20
N LEU A 153 -14.78 6.79 15.08
CA LEU A 153 -13.75 6.45 14.09
C LEU A 153 -13.29 5.00 14.23
N VAL A 154 -13.23 4.27 13.13
CA VAL A 154 -12.71 2.90 13.07
C VAL A 154 -11.53 2.86 12.11
N ILE A 155 -10.41 2.25 12.51
CA ILE A 155 -9.31 1.90 11.62
C ILE A 155 -9.40 0.41 11.30
N LYS A 156 -9.59 0.08 10.03
CA LYS A 156 -9.59 -1.28 9.52
C LYS A 156 -8.27 -1.60 8.84
N VAL A 157 -7.68 -2.73 9.21
CA VAL A 157 -6.43 -3.25 8.66
C VAL A 157 -6.64 -4.72 8.23
N PRO A 158 -7.47 -4.96 7.20
CA PRO A 158 -7.93 -6.32 6.89
C PRO A 158 -6.81 -7.27 6.48
N PHE A 159 -5.68 -6.76 6.00
CA PHE A 159 -4.56 -7.56 5.51
C PHE A 159 -3.42 -7.76 6.51
N ILE A 160 -3.55 -7.23 7.73
CA ILE A 160 -2.46 -7.22 8.72
C ILE A 160 -1.90 -8.61 9.05
N ASP A 161 -2.71 -9.64 8.99
CA ASP A 161 -2.33 -11.05 9.22
C ASP A 161 -2.37 -11.87 7.92
N THR A 162 -2.43 -11.21 6.74
CA THR A 162 -2.58 -11.85 5.44
C THR A 162 -1.29 -11.73 4.64
N GLU A 163 -0.80 -12.85 4.11
CA GLU A 163 0.38 -12.87 3.24
C GLU A 163 0.07 -12.22 1.88
N LYS A 164 1.06 -11.56 1.28
CA LYS A 164 0.89 -10.89 -0.02
C LYS A 164 0.42 -11.81 -1.14
N LYS A 165 0.82 -13.09 -1.12
CA LYS A 165 0.30 -14.10 -2.07
C LYS A 165 -1.22 -14.25 -1.98
N ASP A 166 -1.78 -14.26 -0.75
CA ASP A 166 -3.21 -14.44 -0.53
C ASP A 166 -3.98 -13.14 -0.88
N ILE A 167 -3.35 -11.98 -0.70
CA ILE A 167 -3.88 -10.69 -1.16
C ILE A 167 -3.98 -10.67 -2.69
N VAL A 168 -2.92 -11.11 -3.41
CA VAL A 168 -2.94 -11.22 -4.88
C VAL A 168 -3.98 -12.24 -5.32
N HIS A 169 -4.08 -13.39 -4.64
CA HIS A 169 -5.11 -14.40 -4.91
C HIS A 169 -6.51 -13.81 -4.81
N LEU A 170 -6.81 -13.13 -3.71
CA LEU A 170 -8.10 -12.46 -3.49
C LEU A 170 -8.39 -11.44 -4.59
N GLY A 171 -7.41 -10.57 -4.89
CA GLY A 171 -7.54 -9.52 -5.89
C GLY A 171 -7.81 -10.06 -7.28
N TYR A 172 -7.11 -11.13 -7.67
CA TYR A 172 -7.25 -11.75 -8.98
C TYR A 172 -8.56 -12.55 -9.12
N THR A 173 -8.87 -13.41 -8.13
CA THR A 173 -9.97 -14.39 -8.24
C THR A 173 -11.34 -13.84 -7.85
N LYS A 174 -11.40 -12.84 -6.96
CA LYS A 174 -12.66 -12.34 -6.39
C LYS A 174 -12.96 -10.89 -6.71
N LEU A 175 -11.93 -10.05 -6.80
CA LEU A 175 -12.11 -8.61 -6.87
C LEU A 175 -11.83 -8.03 -8.26
N SER A 176 -11.24 -8.81 -9.17
CA SER A 176 -10.85 -8.38 -10.52
C SER A 176 -9.98 -7.10 -10.52
N VAL A 177 -8.98 -7.08 -9.63
CA VAL A 177 -8.06 -5.94 -9.51
C VAL A 177 -7.19 -5.84 -10.77
N PRO A 178 -7.15 -4.68 -11.44
CA PRO A 178 -6.33 -4.48 -12.64
C PRO A 178 -4.86 -4.25 -12.27
N TYR A 179 -4.13 -5.32 -11.95
CA TYR A 179 -2.76 -5.26 -11.46
C TYR A 179 -1.77 -4.62 -12.47
N GLU A 180 -2.09 -4.61 -13.76
CA GLU A 180 -1.35 -3.89 -14.79
C GLU A 180 -1.38 -2.36 -14.62
N LYS A 181 -2.33 -1.85 -13.81
CA LYS A 181 -2.51 -0.44 -13.47
C LYS A 181 -1.97 -0.07 -12.09
N THR A 182 -1.17 -0.94 -11.48
CA THR A 182 -0.55 -0.71 -10.16
C THR A 182 0.95 -0.47 -10.30
N TRP A 183 1.57 0.16 -9.30
CA TRP A 183 3.01 0.37 -9.28
C TRP A 183 3.59 0.08 -7.90
N THR A 184 4.63 -0.75 -7.83
CA THR A 184 5.23 -1.17 -6.55
C THR A 184 6.73 -0.86 -6.48
N CYS A 185 7.42 -0.70 -7.61
CA CYS A 185 8.87 -0.50 -7.67
C CYS A 185 9.31 0.80 -6.99
N TYR A 186 10.27 0.71 -6.07
CA TYR A 186 10.82 1.86 -5.34
C TYR A 186 11.65 2.80 -6.21
N GLU A 187 12.22 2.35 -7.32
CA GLU A 187 13.07 3.16 -8.20
C GLU A 187 12.29 4.19 -9.03
N GLY A 188 11.00 4.00 -9.24
CA GLY A 188 10.13 4.98 -9.89
C GLY A 188 10.37 5.21 -11.39
N GLY A 189 11.10 4.34 -12.07
CA GLY A 189 11.36 4.43 -13.52
C GLY A 189 10.14 4.06 -14.38
N ASP A 190 10.31 4.06 -15.71
CA ASP A 190 9.23 3.68 -16.65
C ASP A 190 8.87 2.19 -16.56
N LYS A 191 9.86 1.36 -16.23
CA LYS A 191 9.72 -0.09 -16.02
C LYS A 191 10.15 -0.44 -14.58
N PRO A 192 9.57 -1.48 -13.96
CA PRO A 192 10.02 -1.95 -12.65
C PRO A 192 11.46 -2.45 -12.73
N CYS A 193 12.27 -2.23 -11.70
CA CYS A 193 13.66 -2.67 -11.65
C CYS A 193 13.81 -4.18 -11.47
N LEU A 194 12.77 -4.88 -11.01
CA LEU A 194 12.66 -6.33 -10.76
C LEU A 194 13.62 -6.87 -9.67
N VAL A 195 14.37 -6.00 -8.99
CA VAL A 195 15.41 -6.40 -8.02
C VAL A 195 15.21 -5.83 -6.61
N CYS A 196 14.52 -4.68 -6.44
CA CYS A 196 14.24 -4.15 -5.10
C CYS A 196 13.26 -5.05 -4.34
N ASP A 197 13.25 -4.97 -3.01
CA ASP A 197 12.41 -5.82 -2.16
C ASP A 197 10.94 -5.80 -2.58
N ALA A 198 10.39 -4.62 -2.85
CA ALA A 198 8.99 -4.48 -3.28
C ALA A 198 8.70 -5.17 -4.62
N CYS A 199 9.63 -5.13 -5.60
CA CYS A 199 9.49 -5.89 -6.84
C CYS A 199 9.54 -7.39 -6.59
N ARG A 200 10.48 -7.85 -5.77
CA ARG A 200 10.64 -9.28 -5.47
C ARG A 200 9.44 -9.84 -4.74
N GLU A 201 8.96 -9.16 -3.71
CA GLU A 201 7.76 -9.57 -2.97
C GLU A 201 6.53 -9.66 -3.88
N ARG A 202 6.36 -8.66 -4.76
CA ARG A 202 5.29 -8.67 -5.76
C ARG A 202 5.42 -9.86 -6.71
N ILE A 203 6.57 -10.06 -7.34
CA ILE A 203 6.81 -11.18 -8.28
C ILE A 203 6.59 -12.52 -7.58
N THR A 204 7.13 -12.70 -6.37
CA THR A 204 6.93 -13.91 -5.56
C THR A 204 5.45 -14.18 -5.33
N SER A 205 4.67 -13.15 -5.01
CA SER A 205 3.23 -13.30 -4.79
C SER A 205 2.49 -13.78 -6.04
N PHE A 206 2.88 -13.31 -7.22
CA PHE A 206 2.31 -13.78 -8.49
C PHE A 206 2.74 -15.22 -8.82
N VAL A 207 4.03 -15.54 -8.68
CA VAL A 207 4.57 -16.90 -8.92
C VAL A 207 3.87 -17.93 -8.04
N LEU A 208 3.72 -17.66 -6.74
CA LEU A 208 3.06 -18.57 -5.80
C LEU A 208 1.57 -18.80 -6.11
N ASN A 209 0.96 -17.94 -6.91
CA ASN A 209 -0.39 -18.12 -7.42
C ASN A 209 -0.44 -18.74 -8.83
N GLY A 210 0.69 -19.09 -9.43
CA GLY A 210 0.75 -19.58 -10.81
C GLY A 210 0.33 -18.52 -11.85
N LEU A 211 0.48 -17.23 -11.51
CA LEU A 211 0.10 -16.09 -12.34
C LEU A 211 1.35 -15.37 -12.82
N GLN A 212 1.34 -14.86 -14.05
CA GLN A 212 2.37 -13.93 -14.51
C GLN A 212 2.06 -12.51 -14.01
N ASP A 213 3.07 -11.82 -13.45
CA ASP A 213 2.93 -10.41 -13.10
C ASP A 213 2.85 -9.56 -14.38
N PRO A 214 1.75 -8.81 -14.60
CA PRO A 214 1.58 -8.00 -15.80
C PRO A 214 2.58 -6.84 -15.94
N LEU A 215 3.36 -6.53 -14.91
CA LEU A 215 4.42 -5.52 -14.97
C LEU A 215 5.77 -6.10 -15.45
N VAL A 216 5.92 -7.41 -15.53
CA VAL A 216 7.14 -8.02 -16.09
C VAL A 216 7.08 -7.94 -17.62
N PRO A 217 8.09 -7.32 -18.28
CA PRO A 217 7.97 -6.85 -19.66
C PRO A 217 7.84 -7.94 -20.71
N ASP A 218 8.39 -9.12 -20.45
CA ASP A 218 8.41 -10.22 -21.43
C ASP A 218 8.41 -11.60 -20.74
N TYR A 219 8.04 -12.61 -21.53
CA TYR A 219 7.91 -13.98 -21.06
C TYR A 219 9.25 -14.60 -20.61
N ASP A 220 10.34 -14.32 -21.31
CA ASP A 220 11.64 -14.92 -20.99
C ASP A 220 12.19 -14.37 -19.66
N THR A 221 11.99 -13.07 -19.41
CA THR A 221 12.29 -12.46 -18.11
C THR A 221 11.42 -13.04 -17.02
N TRP A 222 10.11 -13.21 -17.28
CA TRP A 222 9.19 -13.84 -16.32
C TRP A 222 9.65 -15.26 -15.96
N LYS A 223 9.96 -16.10 -16.93
CA LYS A 223 10.40 -17.49 -16.71
C LYS A 223 11.66 -17.58 -15.86
N ARG A 224 12.65 -16.75 -16.11
CA ARG A 224 13.87 -16.69 -15.27
C ARG A 224 13.58 -16.30 -13.83
N LEU A 225 12.66 -15.36 -13.62
CA LEU A 225 12.24 -14.94 -12.26
C LEU A 225 11.46 -16.04 -11.56
N GLU A 226 10.52 -16.68 -12.25
CA GLU A 226 9.72 -17.79 -11.75
C GLU A 226 10.62 -18.95 -11.31
N GLU A 227 11.55 -19.39 -12.17
CA GLU A 227 12.53 -20.44 -11.86
C GLU A 227 13.40 -20.07 -10.64
N SER A 228 13.84 -18.82 -10.55
CA SER A 228 14.64 -18.35 -9.41
C SER A 228 13.88 -18.35 -8.07
N ILE A 229 12.56 -18.37 -8.11
CA ILE A 229 11.71 -18.41 -6.90
C ILE A 229 11.35 -19.85 -6.54
N ILE A 230 10.96 -20.65 -7.55
CA ILE A 230 10.51 -22.05 -7.35
C ILE A 230 11.68 -22.98 -6.95
N TYR A 231 12.84 -22.77 -7.56
CA TYR A 231 14.03 -23.62 -7.36
C TYR A 231 15.10 -22.96 -6.48
N LYS A 232 14.71 -22.05 -5.60
CA LYS A 232 15.59 -21.58 -4.52
C LYS A 232 15.79 -22.71 -3.53
N ASP A 233 16.94 -23.43 -3.64
CA ASP A 233 17.48 -24.32 -2.61
C ASP A 233 17.92 -23.54 -1.36
#